data_fcd2e5add54cd485ae21fa63f543a9f5
#
_entry.id   fcd2e5add54cd485ae21fa63f543a9f5
#
_cell.length_a   1.000
_cell.length_b   1.000
_cell.length_c   1.000
_cell.angle_alpha   90.00
_cell.angle_beta   90.00
_cell.angle_gamma   90.00
#
_symmetry.space_group_name_H-M   'P 1'
#
loop_
_entity.id
_entity.type
_entity.pdbx_description
1 polymer ?
#
loop_
_entity_poly.entity_id
_entity_poly.type
_entity_poly.pdbx_seq_one_letter_code
_entity_poly.pdbx_strand_id
1 'polypeptide(L)'
;VRRFLAVATLTATLLTGPTHAQVTAPVPSLAPVTPMAPRTVSGQLANARAIAPFLAQLAQRDPAAVLSVVQIGDSHTAGDMITQGLRQSLQLRLGGAGRGMMPAGKPYQGYLSWGMTARQGGEWQGNALFGPQRRGDGAALGFSGFTQTATMPGAAMSLTADGPATRFTRFTLCGVTGPEAGAVSVTFDGMPAEPISLSAPVSGGACFTRTATVPVTQAVVATLDTRPVSLTAWETRTGTPGAIVANLGVVGARLMHLARADDAIAGAELAAARPDLVIIAFGTNEGFDPALRLDETEAALRVAVARVRRMAGAQVPILLLGPPDAASNRPAVALPQSADTVACAGGWSVPGHLAQMRTLEKRMATTLGVAFWDWQGAMGGSCSTMAWTAAGLQRGDHVHFSRDGGRMIGAALAADMFAAAAALPARQP
;
A
#
# COMPACT_ATOMS: atom_id res chain seq x y z
N VAL A 1 62.94 2.32 -47.80
CA VAL A 1 63.12 1.25 -48.83
C VAL A 1 61.75 0.92 -49.35
N ARG A 2 61.51 1.35 -50.61
CA ARG A 2 60.27 1.07 -51.39
C ARG A 2 60.26 -0.38 -51.82
N ARG A 3 59.13 -1.06 -51.75
CA ARG A 3 58.83 -2.18 -52.63
C ARG A 3 57.38 -2.08 -53.15
N PHE A 4 57.30 -2.01 -54.45
CA PHE A 4 56.11 -2.11 -55.29
C PHE A 4 55.55 -3.54 -55.28
N LEU A 5 54.25 -3.72 -55.25
CA LEU A 5 53.58 -4.96 -55.63
C LEU A 5 52.58 -4.69 -56.69
N ALA A 6 52.68 -5.50 -57.76
CA ALA A 6 51.89 -5.40 -58.99
C ALA A 6 50.45 -5.90 -58.79
N VAL A 7 49.53 -5.20 -59.50
CA VAL A 7 48.13 -5.57 -59.66
C VAL A 7 47.98 -6.50 -60.85
N ALA A 8 47.43 -7.69 -60.65
CA ALA A 8 46.99 -8.61 -61.70
C ALA A 8 45.47 -8.43 -61.88
N THR A 9 45.06 -7.97 -63.03
CA THR A 9 43.65 -7.89 -63.46
C THR A 9 43.19 -9.20 -64.00
N LEU A 10 42.20 -9.86 -63.36
CA LEU A 10 41.44 -10.98 -63.91
C LEU A 10 40.12 -10.44 -64.49
N THR A 11 39.95 -10.59 -65.78
CA THR A 11 38.68 -10.36 -66.52
C THR A 11 37.79 -11.57 -66.38
N ALA A 12 36.65 -11.44 -65.70
CA ALA A 12 35.59 -12.46 -65.64
C ALA A 12 34.48 -12.13 -66.64
N THR A 13 34.22 -13.05 -67.56
CA THR A 13 33.13 -12.99 -68.54
C THR A 13 31.81 -13.36 -67.84
N LEU A 14 30.87 -12.44 -67.83
CA LEU A 14 29.51 -12.66 -67.28
C LEU A 14 28.64 -13.36 -68.35
N LEU A 15 28.20 -14.58 -68.03
CA LEU A 15 27.10 -15.29 -68.71
C LEU A 15 25.76 -14.81 -68.11
N THR A 16 24.96 -14.10 -68.95
CA THR A 16 23.59 -13.69 -68.61
C THR A 16 22.61 -14.84 -68.83
N GLY A 17 22.11 -15.43 -67.74
CA GLY A 17 20.95 -16.35 -67.77
C GLY A 17 19.64 -15.57 -67.57
N PRO A 18 18.48 -16.08 -67.99
CA PRO A 18 17.20 -15.39 -67.89
C PRO A 18 16.74 -15.28 -66.46
N THR A 19 16.51 -14.06 -66.01
CA THR A 19 15.90 -13.74 -64.67
C THR A 19 14.42 -14.08 -64.71
N HIS A 20 14.03 -15.14 -63.97
CA HIS A 20 12.63 -15.32 -63.60
C HIS A 20 12.27 -14.31 -62.50
N ALA A 21 11.43 -13.35 -62.83
CA ALA A 21 10.82 -12.46 -61.84
C ALA A 21 9.83 -13.28 -60.99
N GLN A 22 10.19 -13.56 -59.74
CA GLN A 22 9.23 -14.05 -58.75
C GLN A 22 8.33 -12.89 -58.33
N VAL A 23 7.07 -12.93 -58.76
CA VAL A 23 6.02 -12.07 -58.24
C VAL A 23 5.66 -12.59 -56.85
N THR A 24 6.26 -11.99 -55.79
CA THR A 24 5.81 -12.22 -54.44
C THR A 24 4.53 -11.41 -54.22
N ALA A 25 3.40 -12.11 -54.09
CA ALA A 25 2.15 -11.48 -53.64
C ALA A 25 2.36 -10.84 -52.27
N PRO A 26 1.85 -9.64 -52.02
CA PRO A 26 1.96 -9.00 -50.69
C PRO A 26 1.21 -9.85 -49.66
N VAL A 27 1.94 -10.29 -48.64
CA VAL A 27 1.34 -10.94 -47.47
C VAL A 27 0.44 -9.89 -46.81
N PRO A 28 -0.86 -10.16 -46.62
CA PRO A 28 -1.72 -9.19 -45.93
C PRO A 28 -1.16 -8.94 -44.53
N SER A 29 -0.78 -7.69 -44.28
CA SER A 29 -0.41 -7.22 -42.94
C SER A 29 -1.66 -7.37 -42.05
N LEU A 30 -1.65 -8.36 -41.16
CA LEU A 30 -2.65 -8.42 -40.10
C LEU A 30 -2.51 -7.14 -39.29
N ALA A 31 -3.58 -6.35 -39.26
CA ALA A 31 -3.64 -5.18 -38.38
C ALA A 31 -3.28 -5.63 -36.97
N PRO A 32 -2.45 -4.90 -36.22
CA PRO A 32 -2.11 -5.25 -34.87
C PRO A 32 -3.40 -5.35 -34.07
N VAL A 33 -3.73 -6.55 -33.59
CA VAL A 33 -4.83 -6.76 -32.65
C VAL A 33 -4.42 -5.98 -31.41
N THR A 34 -5.07 -4.84 -31.15
CA THR A 34 -4.89 -4.10 -29.90
C THR A 34 -5.28 -5.08 -28.78
N PRO A 35 -4.34 -5.46 -27.88
CA PRO A 35 -4.69 -6.35 -26.78
C PRO A 35 -5.83 -5.71 -26.00
N MET A 36 -6.92 -6.43 -25.83
CA MET A 36 -8.02 -5.96 -25.00
C MET A 36 -7.47 -5.69 -23.59
N ALA A 37 -7.69 -4.48 -23.07
CA ALA A 37 -7.24 -4.12 -21.73
C ALA A 37 -7.73 -5.15 -20.70
N PRO A 38 -6.86 -5.63 -19.79
CA PRO A 38 -7.27 -6.63 -18.81
C PRO A 38 -8.41 -6.08 -17.95
N ARG A 39 -9.34 -6.97 -17.57
CA ARG A 39 -10.44 -6.67 -16.66
C ARG A 39 -10.21 -7.40 -15.36
N THR A 40 -10.67 -6.82 -14.27
CA THR A 40 -10.67 -7.52 -12.98
C THR A 40 -11.73 -8.62 -12.97
N VAL A 41 -11.38 -9.75 -12.34
CA VAL A 41 -12.29 -10.87 -12.09
C VAL A 41 -12.93 -10.65 -10.72
N SER A 42 -14.25 -10.60 -10.65
CA SER A 42 -15.02 -10.44 -9.42
C SER A 42 -15.18 -11.74 -8.63
N GLY A 43 -15.68 -11.64 -7.40
CA GLY A 43 -15.98 -12.80 -6.57
C GLY A 43 -14.76 -13.40 -5.86
N GLN A 44 -13.74 -12.56 -5.61
CA GLN A 44 -12.48 -13.00 -5.01
C GLN A 44 -12.47 -12.95 -3.47
N LEU A 45 -13.57 -12.53 -2.84
CA LEU A 45 -13.69 -12.44 -1.38
C LEU A 45 -14.11 -13.80 -0.79
N ALA A 46 -13.17 -14.47 -0.14
CA ALA A 46 -13.40 -15.69 0.60
C ALA A 46 -13.63 -15.41 2.09
N ASN A 47 -14.38 -16.31 2.76
CA ASN A 47 -14.71 -16.21 4.19
C ASN A 47 -15.34 -14.87 4.59
N ALA A 48 -16.20 -14.31 3.73
CA ALA A 48 -16.84 -12.99 3.91
C ALA A 48 -17.59 -12.86 5.26
N ARG A 49 -18.10 -13.96 5.83
CA ARG A 49 -18.76 -13.97 7.15
C ARG A 49 -17.86 -13.47 8.28
N ALA A 50 -16.55 -13.62 8.16
CA ALA A 50 -15.58 -13.15 9.15
C ALA A 50 -15.54 -11.60 9.25
N ILE A 51 -16.01 -10.89 8.23
CA ILE A 51 -16.14 -9.43 8.24
C ILE A 51 -17.60 -8.97 8.14
N ALA A 52 -18.54 -9.83 8.52
CA ALA A 52 -19.97 -9.51 8.45
C ALA A 52 -20.38 -8.21 9.19
N PRO A 53 -19.79 -7.84 10.34
CA PRO A 53 -20.08 -6.54 10.98
C PRO A 53 -19.79 -5.35 10.06
N PHE A 54 -18.64 -5.36 9.36
CA PHE A 54 -18.27 -4.35 8.39
C PHE A 54 -19.19 -4.37 7.14
N LEU A 55 -19.48 -5.54 6.60
CA LEU A 55 -20.39 -5.69 5.46
C LEU A 55 -21.81 -5.22 5.79
N ALA A 56 -22.26 -5.46 7.02
CA ALA A 56 -23.57 -4.96 7.48
C ALA A 56 -23.63 -3.43 7.50
N GLN A 57 -22.57 -2.75 7.92
CA GLN A 57 -22.48 -1.28 7.86
C GLN A 57 -22.50 -0.79 6.40
N LEU A 58 -21.82 -1.48 5.47
CA LEU A 58 -21.89 -1.18 4.04
C LEU A 58 -23.32 -1.32 3.47
N ALA A 59 -24.06 -2.35 3.91
CA ALA A 59 -25.44 -2.61 3.45
C ALA A 59 -26.43 -1.60 4.02
N GLN A 60 -26.30 -1.26 5.31
CA GLN A 60 -27.27 -0.39 6.02
C GLN A 60 -27.15 1.07 5.63
N ARG A 61 -25.96 1.52 5.19
CA ARG A 61 -25.70 2.90 4.76
C ARG A 61 -26.24 3.94 5.75
N ASP A 62 -25.90 3.79 7.04
CA ASP A 62 -26.25 4.82 8.02
C ASP A 62 -25.67 6.18 7.55
N PRO A 63 -26.54 7.16 7.20
CA PRO A 63 -26.09 8.43 6.67
C PRO A 63 -25.33 9.28 7.70
N ALA A 64 -25.35 8.93 8.98
CA ALA A 64 -24.64 9.61 10.04
C ALA A 64 -23.30 8.95 10.40
N ALA A 65 -23.05 7.72 9.92
CA ALA A 65 -21.88 6.95 10.29
C ALA A 65 -20.60 7.36 9.51
N VAL A 66 -19.47 7.18 10.15
CA VAL A 66 -18.15 7.19 9.52
C VAL A 66 -17.62 5.76 9.49
N LEU A 67 -17.41 5.23 8.29
CA LEU A 67 -16.82 3.91 8.07
C LEU A 67 -15.30 4.06 7.92
N SER A 68 -14.54 3.45 8.81
CA SER A 68 -13.08 3.57 8.87
C SER A 68 -12.40 2.24 8.49
N VAL A 69 -11.59 2.26 7.43
CA VAL A 69 -10.75 1.15 6.99
C VAL A 69 -9.28 1.53 7.24
N VAL A 70 -8.52 0.65 7.88
CA VAL A 70 -7.07 0.79 8.05
C VAL A 70 -6.36 -0.30 7.27
N GLN A 71 -5.55 0.06 6.28
CA GLN A 71 -4.70 -0.89 5.54
C GLN A 71 -3.26 -0.78 5.99
N ILE A 72 -2.70 -1.89 6.47
CA ILE A 72 -1.30 -2.07 6.87
C ILE A 72 -0.65 -2.98 5.84
N GLY A 73 0.53 -2.63 5.29
CA GLY A 73 1.12 -3.45 4.25
C GLY A 73 2.51 -3.02 3.79
N ASP A 74 2.88 -3.55 2.64
CA ASP A 74 4.16 -3.34 1.98
C ASP A 74 4.17 -2.14 1.00
N SER A 75 5.00 -2.21 -0.06
CA SER A 75 5.11 -1.16 -1.10
C SER A 75 3.81 -0.92 -1.86
N HIS A 76 2.95 -1.93 -2.03
CA HIS A 76 1.67 -1.77 -2.69
C HIS A 76 0.71 -0.90 -1.87
N THR A 77 0.77 -1.00 -0.56
CA THR A 77 0.07 -0.08 0.36
C THR A 77 0.76 1.27 0.37
N ALA A 78 2.09 1.33 0.57
CA ALA A 78 2.86 2.58 0.67
C ALA A 78 2.72 3.49 -0.56
N GLY A 79 2.53 2.94 -1.75
CA GLY A 79 2.29 3.70 -2.98
C GLY A 79 0.96 4.43 -3.04
N ASP A 80 0.04 4.17 -2.11
CA ASP A 80 -1.32 4.72 -1.99
C ASP A 80 -2.18 4.59 -3.26
N MET A 81 -1.84 3.68 -4.17
CA MET A 81 -2.59 3.53 -5.42
C MET A 81 -3.83 2.66 -5.21
N ILE A 82 -3.67 1.54 -4.52
CA ILE A 82 -4.76 0.61 -4.19
C ILE A 82 -5.67 1.20 -3.12
N THR A 83 -5.08 1.73 -2.05
CA THR A 83 -5.83 2.40 -0.98
C THR A 83 -6.58 3.62 -1.49
N GLN A 84 -6.05 4.36 -2.47
CA GLN A 84 -6.76 5.41 -3.17
C GLN A 84 -7.96 4.87 -3.95
N GLY A 85 -7.78 3.79 -4.70
CA GLY A 85 -8.88 3.16 -5.46
C GLY A 85 -10.00 2.68 -4.57
N LEU A 86 -9.66 2.00 -3.46
CA LEU A 86 -10.61 1.57 -2.44
C LEU A 86 -11.31 2.78 -1.81
N ARG A 87 -10.57 3.79 -1.37
CA ARG A 87 -11.09 5.02 -0.77
C ARG A 87 -12.08 5.72 -1.69
N GLN A 88 -11.70 5.94 -2.94
CA GLN A 88 -12.57 6.59 -3.92
C GLN A 88 -13.86 5.81 -4.15
N SER A 89 -13.78 4.49 -4.28
CA SER A 89 -14.94 3.63 -4.51
C SER A 89 -15.91 3.61 -3.33
N LEU A 90 -15.39 3.59 -2.10
CA LEU A 90 -16.21 3.69 -0.90
C LEU A 90 -16.82 5.10 -0.78
N GLN A 91 -16.01 6.16 -0.97
CA GLN A 91 -16.46 7.55 -0.84
C GLN A 91 -17.50 7.95 -1.90
N LEU A 92 -17.42 7.41 -3.11
CA LEU A 92 -18.44 7.62 -4.15
C LEU A 92 -19.83 7.13 -3.73
N ARG A 93 -19.90 6.10 -2.91
CA ARG A 93 -21.17 5.50 -2.47
C ARG A 93 -21.63 5.96 -1.10
N LEU A 94 -20.70 6.29 -0.21
CA LEU A 94 -20.99 6.56 1.20
C LEU A 94 -20.77 8.02 1.60
N GLY A 95 -20.11 8.82 0.77
CA GLY A 95 -19.61 10.15 1.12
C GLY A 95 -18.17 10.11 1.61
N GLY A 96 -17.51 11.27 1.61
CA GLY A 96 -16.12 11.43 2.02
C GLY A 96 -15.98 11.94 3.44
N ALA A 97 -15.50 11.11 4.37
CA ALA A 97 -15.27 11.51 5.76
C ALA A 97 -13.82 11.95 6.05
N GLY A 98 -12.93 11.93 5.06
CA GLY A 98 -11.55 12.38 5.16
C GLY A 98 -10.55 11.47 4.46
N ARG A 99 -9.26 11.84 4.58
CA ARG A 99 -8.16 11.07 4.00
C ARG A 99 -7.83 9.82 4.83
N GLY A 100 -8.02 9.91 6.14
CA GLY A 100 -7.60 8.89 7.09
C GLY A 100 -6.13 9.02 7.50
N MET A 101 -5.68 8.05 8.29
CA MET A 101 -4.35 8.03 8.88
C MET A 101 -3.27 7.66 7.86
N MET A 102 -2.11 8.27 8.02
CA MET A 102 -0.89 8.05 7.25
C MET A 102 0.34 8.37 8.11
N PRO A 103 1.56 7.92 7.75
CA PRO A 103 2.78 8.32 8.44
C PRO A 103 2.95 9.84 8.51
N ALA A 104 3.48 10.35 9.62
CA ALA A 104 3.73 11.77 9.81
C ALA A 104 4.89 12.27 8.92
N GLY A 105 4.75 13.48 8.40
CA GLY A 105 5.77 14.15 7.59
C GLY A 105 5.98 13.50 6.22
N LYS A 106 7.24 13.51 5.80
CA LYS A 106 7.70 12.88 4.55
C LYS A 106 8.70 11.77 4.89
N PRO A 107 8.23 10.56 5.24
CA PRO A 107 9.05 9.52 5.86
C PRO A 107 10.18 8.99 4.96
N TYR A 108 10.08 9.12 3.63
CA TYR A 108 11.11 8.75 2.68
C TYR A 108 11.01 9.56 1.39
N GLN A 109 12.08 9.59 0.61
CA GLN A 109 12.10 10.24 -0.70
C GLN A 109 11.12 9.53 -1.65
N GLY A 110 10.25 10.30 -2.33
CA GLY A 110 9.21 9.73 -3.20
C GLY A 110 7.93 9.31 -2.47
N TYR A 111 7.81 9.61 -1.17
CA TYR A 111 6.56 9.38 -0.45
C TYR A 111 5.39 10.10 -1.11
N LEU A 112 4.31 9.37 -1.35
CA LEU A 112 3.08 9.84 -1.96
C LEU A 112 1.89 9.59 -1.03
N SER A 113 1.00 10.56 -0.98
CA SER A 113 -0.29 10.45 -0.31
C SER A 113 -1.33 11.19 -1.16
N TRP A 114 -2.11 10.45 -1.91
CA TRP A 114 -3.07 11.04 -2.82
C TRP A 114 -4.14 11.86 -2.11
N GLY A 115 -4.35 13.07 -2.59
CA GLY A 115 -5.26 14.06 -2.01
C GLY A 115 -4.66 14.95 -0.95
N MET A 116 -3.43 14.67 -0.50
CA MET A 116 -2.71 15.45 0.49
C MET A 116 -1.25 15.57 0.11
N THR A 117 -0.67 16.73 0.28
CA THR A 117 0.77 16.98 0.10
C THR A 117 1.44 17.19 1.46
N ALA A 118 2.37 16.29 1.81
CA ALA A 118 3.21 16.43 2.99
C ALA A 118 4.53 17.14 2.66
N ARG A 119 4.94 18.07 3.51
CA ARG A 119 6.25 18.74 3.45
C ARG A 119 6.94 18.65 4.81
N GLN A 120 8.26 18.77 4.79
CA GLN A 120 9.10 18.68 5.99
C GLN A 120 10.27 19.63 5.84
N GLY A 121 10.51 20.44 6.85
CA GLY A 121 11.62 21.39 6.95
C GLY A 121 12.28 21.30 8.33
N GLY A 122 13.55 21.69 8.40
CA GLY A 122 14.39 21.46 9.57
C GLY A 122 14.96 20.03 9.62
N GLU A 123 15.66 19.73 10.70
CA GLU A 123 16.31 18.42 10.87
C GLU A 123 15.37 17.42 11.52
N TRP A 124 14.93 16.46 10.75
CA TRP A 124 14.16 15.29 11.19
C TRP A 124 14.91 14.01 10.92
N GLN A 125 15.10 13.21 11.95
CA GLN A 125 15.70 11.89 11.84
C GLN A 125 14.60 10.84 11.67
N GLY A 126 14.55 10.22 10.49
CA GLY A 126 13.62 9.15 10.21
C GLY A 126 14.07 7.80 10.77
N ASN A 127 13.11 7.01 11.26
CA ASN A 127 13.26 5.60 11.54
C ASN A 127 12.07 4.82 10.96
N ALA A 128 12.28 3.54 10.59
CA ALA A 128 11.28 2.71 9.94
C ALA A 128 11.29 1.26 10.42
N LEU A 129 10.16 0.56 10.27
CA LEU A 129 10.08 -0.89 10.50
C LEU A 129 11.01 -1.69 9.58
N PHE A 130 11.26 -1.18 8.38
CA PHE A 130 12.11 -1.80 7.37
C PHE A 130 12.72 -0.75 6.42
N GLY A 131 13.80 -1.13 5.75
CA GLY A 131 14.43 -0.32 4.70
C GLY A 131 15.61 0.52 5.19
N PRO A 132 16.13 1.43 4.33
CA PRO A 132 17.34 2.19 4.62
C PRO A 132 17.20 3.20 5.77
N GLN A 133 15.96 3.56 6.14
CA GLN A 133 15.69 4.43 7.29
C GLN A 133 15.69 3.68 8.64
N ARG A 134 15.76 2.34 8.63
CA ARG A 134 15.77 1.57 9.87
C ARG A 134 17.01 1.85 10.71
N ARG A 135 16.78 2.24 11.97
CA ARG A 135 17.83 2.58 12.94
C ARG A 135 17.76 1.68 14.17
N GLY A 136 18.29 0.46 14.03
CA GLY A 136 18.42 -0.47 15.16
C GLY A 136 17.10 -0.97 15.76
N ASP A 137 17.23 -1.79 16.80
CA ASP A 137 16.13 -2.28 17.61
C ASP A 137 15.85 -1.32 18.77
N GLY A 138 14.60 -1.28 19.26
CA GLY A 138 14.18 -0.41 20.36
C GLY A 138 13.70 0.98 19.96
N ALA A 139 13.60 1.26 18.67
CA ALA A 139 12.96 2.47 18.20
C ALA A 139 11.43 2.40 18.41
N ALA A 140 10.88 3.50 18.91
CA ALA A 140 9.46 3.66 19.12
C ALA A 140 8.71 3.81 17.79
N LEU A 141 8.16 2.71 17.26
CA LEU A 141 7.46 2.62 15.97
C LEU A 141 6.04 2.12 16.18
N GLY A 142 5.07 2.72 15.48
CA GLY A 142 3.71 2.22 15.41
C GLY A 142 3.45 1.37 14.15
N PHE A 143 2.19 1.07 13.86
CA PHE A 143 1.78 0.44 12.61
C PHE A 143 1.83 1.40 11.41
N SER A 144 1.92 2.71 11.64
CA SER A 144 2.29 3.69 10.60
C SER A 144 3.64 3.37 9.95
N GLY A 145 4.47 2.58 10.63
CA GLY A 145 5.71 2.04 10.11
C GLY A 145 6.90 2.99 10.17
N PHE A 146 6.69 4.23 10.59
CA PHE A 146 7.72 5.28 10.63
C PHE A 146 7.64 6.10 11.90
N THR A 147 8.78 6.65 12.29
CA THR A 147 8.90 7.70 13.31
C THR A 147 9.84 8.78 12.79
N GLN A 148 9.45 10.04 12.96
CA GLN A 148 10.26 11.21 12.63
C GLN A 148 10.60 11.94 13.93
N THR A 149 11.89 12.04 14.25
CA THR A 149 12.35 12.65 15.48
C THR A 149 13.13 13.94 15.20
N ALA A 150 12.80 15.02 15.92
CA ALA A 150 13.56 16.26 15.93
C ALA A 150 13.90 16.66 17.37
N THR A 151 15.02 17.36 17.54
CA THR A 151 15.54 17.83 18.84
C THR A 151 15.83 19.34 18.83
N MET A 152 15.45 20.02 17.76
CA MET A 152 15.64 21.46 17.61
C MET A 152 14.30 22.17 17.56
N PRO A 153 14.13 23.34 18.22
CA PRO A 153 12.92 24.13 18.09
C PRO A 153 12.76 24.65 16.65
N GLY A 154 11.52 24.74 16.19
CA GLY A 154 11.19 25.26 14.86
C GLY A 154 11.33 24.24 13.72
N ALA A 155 11.74 22.99 13.98
CA ALA A 155 11.62 21.93 12.99
C ALA A 155 10.13 21.71 12.69
N ALA A 156 9.75 21.76 11.41
CA ALA A 156 8.34 21.79 11.04
C ALA A 156 7.96 20.75 9.99
N MET A 157 6.73 20.28 10.06
CA MET A 157 6.05 19.48 9.05
C MET A 157 4.74 20.12 8.68
N SER A 158 4.32 20.01 7.43
CA SER A 158 2.99 20.45 7.01
C SER A 158 2.28 19.38 6.20
N LEU A 159 0.96 19.34 6.34
CA LEU A 159 0.06 18.53 5.56
C LEU A 159 -0.97 19.45 4.90
N THR A 160 -1.00 19.46 3.57
CA THR A 160 -1.85 20.36 2.78
C THR A 160 -2.83 19.54 1.95
N ALA A 161 -4.11 19.90 1.98
CA ALA A 161 -5.15 19.33 1.13
C ALA A 161 -4.93 19.76 -0.32
N ASP A 162 -4.92 18.81 -1.26
CA ASP A 162 -4.67 19.08 -2.69
C ASP A 162 -5.90 19.68 -3.41
N GLY A 163 -7.06 19.72 -2.75
CA GLY A 163 -8.28 20.28 -3.32
C GLY A 163 -9.43 20.38 -2.30
N PRO A 164 -10.55 20.97 -2.71
CA PRO A 164 -11.70 21.20 -1.80
C PRO A 164 -12.23 19.94 -1.13
N ALA A 165 -12.24 18.83 -1.85
CA ALA A 165 -12.77 17.55 -1.35
C ALA A 165 -11.91 16.90 -0.26
N THR A 166 -10.67 17.36 -0.07
CA THR A 166 -9.74 16.85 0.93
C THR A 166 -9.47 17.83 2.06
N ARG A 167 -10.12 19.01 2.05
CA ARG A 167 -10.12 19.93 3.20
C ARG A 167 -10.68 19.20 4.42
N PHE A 168 -10.23 19.61 5.60
CA PHE A 168 -10.55 18.90 6.83
C PHE A 168 -10.92 19.88 7.96
N THR A 169 -11.71 19.41 8.92
CA THR A 169 -12.03 20.14 10.16
C THR A 169 -11.35 19.50 11.36
N ARG A 170 -10.84 18.25 11.24
CA ARG A 170 -10.16 17.57 12.32
C ARG A 170 -8.80 17.07 11.82
N PHE A 171 -7.79 17.35 12.62
CA PHE A 171 -6.43 16.87 12.46
C PHE A 171 -6.00 16.14 13.72
N THR A 172 -5.59 14.88 13.58
CA THR A 172 -5.05 14.08 14.67
C THR A 172 -3.56 13.87 14.43
N LEU A 173 -2.74 14.12 15.43
CA LEU A 173 -1.30 13.91 15.44
C LEU A 173 -0.97 12.83 16.46
N CYS A 174 -0.27 11.79 16.04
CA CYS A 174 0.22 10.72 16.91
C CYS A 174 1.73 10.84 17.09
N GLY A 175 2.19 10.59 18.29
CA GLY A 175 3.60 10.66 18.64
C GLY A 175 3.95 9.80 19.85
N VAL A 176 5.24 9.69 20.08
CA VAL A 176 5.82 9.00 21.23
C VAL A 176 5.76 9.94 22.42
N THR A 177 5.20 9.46 23.52
CA THR A 177 5.14 10.19 24.79
C THR A 177 6.15 9.64 25.78
N GLY A 178 6.59 10.46 26.73
CA GLY A 178 7.50 10.04 27.80
C GLY A 178 8.00 11.20 28.63
N PRO A 179 8.76 10.92 29.73
CA PRO A 179 9.24 11.97 30.63
C PRO A 179 10.10 13.03 29.94
N GLU A 180 10.92 12.61 28.97
CA GLU A 180 11.85 13.48 28.24
C GLU A 180 11.27 14.03 26.93
N ALA A 181 10.01 13.68 26.58
CA ALA A 181 9.41 14.12 25.33
C ALA A 181 9.10 15.63 25.36
N GLY A 182 9.37 16.29 24.24
CA GLY A 182 9.16 17.71 24.04
C GLY A 182 7.71 18.06 23.70
N ALA A 183 7.52 19.25 23.15
CA ALA A 183 6.23 19.78 22.77
C ALA A 183 6.24 20.25 21.31
N VAL A 184 5.07 20.24 20.68
CA VAL A 184 4.83 20.83 19.36
C VAL A 184 3.73 21.86 19.41
N SER A 185 3.67 22.72 18.40
CA SER A 185 2.47 23.51 18.09
C SER A 185 1.79 22.96 16.85
N VAL A 186 0.47 23.08 16.79
CA VAL A 186 -0.34 22.81 15.60
C VAL A 186 -1.03 24.10 15.17
N THR A 187 -0.86 24.47 13.90
CA THR A 187 -1.44 25.69 13.31
C THR A 187 -2.26 25.32 12.09
N PHE A 188 -3.47 25.87 11.92
CA PHE A 188 -4.33 25.69 10.76
C PHE A 188 -4.45 26.99 9.97
N ASP A 189 -4.11 26.99 8.66
CA ASP A 189 -4.32 28.11 7.73
C ASP A 189 -3.98 29.49 8.33
N GLY A 190 -2.89 29.58 9.13
CA GLY A 190 -2.47 30.81 9.81
C GLY A 190 -3.28 31.17 11.07
N MET A 191 -4.18 30.31 11.55
CA MET A 191 -4.83 30.49 12.86
C MET A 191 -3.80 30.46 14.00
N PRO A 192 -4.15 30.91 15.20
CA PRO A 192 -3.26 30.82 16.35
C PRO A 192 -2.75 29.39 16.57
N ALA A 193 -1.47 29.28 16.92
CA ALA A 193 -0.84 28.00 17.20
C ALA A 193 -1.32 27.42 18.53
N GLU A 194 -1.69 26.15 18.55
CA GLU A 194 -2.08 25.44 19.75
C GLU A 194 -0.98 24.47 20.17
N PRO A 195 -0.45 24.57 21.40
CA PRO A 195 0.59 23.69 21.90
C PRO A 195 0.04 22.30 22.24
N ILE A 196 0.87 21.27 22.01
CA ILE A 196 0.66 19.88 22.41
C ILE A 196 1.92 19.42 23.12
N SER A 197 1.82 19.05 24.39
CA SER A 197 2.90 18.38 25.12
C SER A 197 2.88 16.89 24.87
N LEU A 198 4.04 16.31 24.55
CA LEU A 198 4.25 14.87 24.49
C LEU A 198 4.83 14.32 25.80
N SER A 199 5.10 15.20 26.78
CA SER A 199 5.59 14.80 28.10
C SER A 199 4.54 13.96 28.83
N ALA A 200 4.94 12.81 29.35
CA ALA A 200 4.11 11.88 30.12
C ALA A 200 4.96 11.13 31.14
N PRO A 201 4.39 10.68 32.28
CA PRO A 201 5.15 9.99 33.34
C PRO A 201 5.78 8.66 32.84
N VAL A 202 5.18 8.01 31.85
CA VAL A 202 5.59 6.72 31.29
C VAL A 202 5.72 6.84 29.78
N SER A 203 6.73 6.19 29.23
CA SER A 203 6.93 6.11 27.78
C SER A 203 5.81 5.29 27.11
N GLY A 204 5.32 5.78 25.96
CA GLY A 204 4.25 5.14 25.21
C GLY A 204 3.89 5.91 23.94
N GLY A 205 2.68 5.71 23.45
CA GLY A 205 2.12 6.44 22.32
C GLY A 205 0.86 7.19 22.72
N ALA A 206 0.66 8.37 22.14
CA ALA A 206 -0.60 9.11 22.24
C ALA A 206 -0.93 9.84 20.95
N CYS A 207 -2.24 10.04 20.72
CA CYS A 207 -2.74 10.79 19.59
C CYS A 207 -3.59 11.98 20.11
N PHE A 208 -3.34 13.15 19.55
CA PHE A 208 -3.94 14.41 19.95
C PHE A 208 -4.75 14.99 18.79
N THR A 209 -6.01 15.31 19.02
CA THR A 209 -6.88 15.85 17.97
C THR A 209 -7.06 17.37 18.17
N ARG A 210 -6.94 18.09 17.06
CA ARG A 210 -7.32 19.51 16.95
C ARG A 210 -8.49 19.64 15.97
N THR A 211 -9.40 20.53 16.25
CA THR A 211 -10.61 20.74 15.48
C THR A 211 -10.73 22.21 15.07
N ALA A 212 -10.94 22.45 13.79
CA ALA A 212 -11.30 23.75 13.25
C ALA A 212 -12.82 23.88 13.13
N THR A 213 -13.37 25.07 13.26
CA THR A 213 -14.80 25.38 13.10
C THR A 213 -15.24 25.40 11.65
N VAL A 214 -14.28 25.59 10.73
CA VAL A 214 -14.50 25.58 9.26
C VAL A 214 -13.47 24.67 8.60
N PRO A 215 -13.75 24.15 7.38
CA PRO A 215 -12.78 23.33 6.66
C PRO A 215 -11.50 24.10 6.32
N VAL A 216 -10.38 23.60 6.80
CA VAL A 216 -9.03 24.15 6.57
C VAL A 216 -8.30 23.40 5.47
N THR A 217 -7.30 24.06 4.87
CA THR A 217 -6.50 23.51 3.79
C THR A 217 -5.18 22.93 4.31
N GLN A 218 -4.60 23.51 5.37
CA GLN A 218 -3.28 23.12 5.85
C GLN A 218 -3.23 22.99 7.37
N ALA A 219 -2.50 21.97 7.83
CA ALA A 219 -1.99 21.87 9.20
C ALA A 219 -0.46 21.95 9.16
N VAL A 220 0.10 22.78 10.03
CA VAL A 220 1.55 22.87 10.29
C VAL A 220 1.82 22.42 11.71
N VAL A 221 2.77 21.51 11.87
CA VAL A 221 3.26 21.02 13.15
C VAL A 221 4.70 21.51 13.30
N ALA A 222 5.03 22.23 14.37
CA ALA A 222 6.37 22.71 14.63
C ALA A 222 6.82 22.38 16.06
N THR A 223 8.07 21.99 16.25
CA THR A 223 8.68 21.71 17.55
C THR A 223 8.86 23.02 18.33
N LEU A 224 8.61 22.99 19.65
CA LEU A 224 8.64 24.17 20.51
C LEU A 224 9.91 24.30 21.36
N ASP A 225 10.57 23.20 21.66
CA ASP A 225 11.73 23.17 22.55
C ASP A 225 12.84 22.21 22.03
N THR A 226 13.91 22.05 22.82
CA THR A 226 15.06 21.22 22.47
C THR A 226 14.92 19.76 22.90
N ARG A 227 13.84 19.40 23.58
CA ARG A 227 13.56 18.00 23.96
C ARG A 227 13.13 17.19 22.74
N PRO A 228 13.41 15.88 22.71
CA PRO A 228 13.04 15.05 21.59
C PRO A 228 11.53 15.05 21.31
N VAL A 229 11.16 15.33 20.08
CA VAL A 229 9.79 15.18 19.57
C VAL A 229 9.81 14.07 18.53
N SER A 230 9.10 12.98 18.80
CA SER A 230 9.00 11.83 17.89
C SER A 230 7.55 11.66 17.41
N LEU A 231 7.29 11.89 16.12
CA LEU A 231 5.97 11.82 15.52
C LEU A 231 5.85 10.56 14.66
N THR A 232 4.73 9.85 14.76
CA THR A 232 4.54 8.56 14.06
C THR A 232 3.48 8.64 12.96
N ALA A 233 2.35 9.25 13.22
CA ALA A 233 1.25 9.34 12.28
C ALA A 233 0.49 10.65 12.40
N TRP A 234 -0.27 10.97 11.35
CA TRP A 234 -1.31 11.99 11.39
C TRP A 234 -2.54 11.53 10.61
N GLU A 235 -3.69 12.10 10.93
CA GLU A 235 -4.96 11.80 10.28
C GLU A 235 -5.73 13.07 9.99
N THR A 236 -6.47 13.12 8.88
CA THR A 236 -7.42 14.18 8.59
C THR A 236 -8.83 13.63 8.39
N ARG A 237 -9.83 14.35 8.98
CA ARG A 237 -11.26 14.07 8.80
C ARG A 237 -12.00 15.34 8.41
N THR A 238 -13.00 15.21 7.55
CA THR A 238 -13.81 16.35 7.09
C THR A 238 -14.83 16.81 8.13
N GLY A 239 -15.16 15.96 9.10
CA GLY A 239 -16.27 16.18 10.02
C GLY A 239 -17.64 15.78 9.47
N THR A 240 -17.70 15.29 8.22
CA THR A 240 -18.91 14.75 7.61
C THR A 240 -18.95 13.22 7.68
N PRO A 241 -20.12 12.60 7.65
CA PRO A 241 -20.27 11.15 7.49
C PRO A 241 -19.66 10.64 6.18
N GLY A 242 -19.38 9.33 6.11
CA GLY A 242 -18.87 8.70 4.90
C GLY A 242 -17.72 7.72 5.19
N ALA A 243 -16.86 7.48 4.22
CA ALA A 243 -15.78 6.51 4.33
C ALA A 243 -14.41 7.17 4.47
N ILE A 244 -13.54 6.50 5.23
CA ILE A 244 -12.11 6.81 5.39
C ILE A 244 -11.32 5.54 5.07
N VAL A 245 -10.20 5.66 4.35
CA VAL A 245 -9.25 4.57 4.16
C VAL A 245 -7.86 5.08 4.51
N ALA A 246 -7.34 4.64 5.63
CA ALA A 246 -5.99 4.90 6.10
C ALA A 246 -4.96 4.05 5.32
N ASN A 247 -3.75 4.60 5.16
CA ASN A 247 -2.65 3.95 4.46
C ASN A 247 -1.42 3.89 5.38
N LEU A 248 -1.09 2.70 5.84
CA LEU A 248 0.04 2.43 6.72
C LEU A 248 0.98 1.40 6.05
N GLY A 249 1.59 1.81 4.93
CA GLY A 249 2.47 0.96 4.14
C GLY A 249 3.96 1.29 4.32
N VAL A 250 4.80 0.25 4.29
CA VAL A 250 6.27 0.36 4.35
C VAL A 250 6.90 -0.37 3.17
N VAL A 251 7.61 0.38 2.33
CA VAL A 251 8.25 -0.18 1.12
C VAL A 251 9.21 -1.32 1.48
N GLY A 252 9.05 -2.46 0.82
CA GLY A 252 9.88 -3.65 1.02
C GLY A 252 9.61 -4.43 2.31
N ALA A 253 8.67 -3.98 3.14
CA ALA A 253 8.35 -4.68 4.39
C ALA A 253 7.71 -6.04 4.14
N ARG A 254 7.98 -6.96 5.05
CA ARG A 254 7.35 -8.28 5.18
C ARG A 254 6.52 -8.32 6.46
N LEU A 255 5.61 -9.26 6.53
CA LEU A 255 4.72 -9.46 7.68
C LEU A 255 5.49 -9.57 9.02
N MET A 256 6.61 -10.28 9.02
CA MET A 256 7.46 -10.43 10.21
C MET A 256 7.97 -9.09 10.77
N HIS A 257 8.10 -8.07 9.94
CA HIS A 257 8.57 -6.75 10.38
C HIS A 257 7.56 -6.02 11.27
N LEU A 258 6.27 -6.40 11.24
CA LEU A 258 5.27 -5.86 12.16
C LEU A 258 5.59 -6.17 13.63
N ALA A 259 6.35 -7.22 13.92
CA ALA A 259 6.82 -7.52 15.27
C ALA A 259 7.71 -6.42 15.88
N ARG A 260 8.27 -5.53 15.06
CA ARG A 260 9.11 -4.41 15.49
C ARG A 260 8.32 -3.18 15.96
N ALA A 261 7.01 -3.15 15.70
CA ALA A 261 6.15 -2.09 16.20
C ALA A 261 5.97 -2.24 17.72
N ASP A 262 6.00 -1.10 18.42
CA ASP A 262 5.67 -1.02 19.84
C ASP A 262 4.15 -1.10 20.03
N ASP A 263 3.69 -1.90 20.99
CA ASP A 263 2.27 -2.14 21.21
C ASP A 263 1.53 -0.90 21.75
N ALA A 264 2.18 -0.07 22.55
CA ALA A 264 1.55 1.15 23.09
C ALA A 264 1.35 2.20 21.99
N ILE A 265 2.34 2.33 21.10
CA ILE A 265 2.28 3.30 19.99
C ILE A 265 1.28 2.82 18.92
N ALA A 266 1.40 1.56 18.48
CA ALA A 266 0.47 0.98 17.51
C ALA A 266 -0.98 0.95 18.03
N GLY A 267 -1.15 0.69 19.33
CA GLY A 267 -2.45 0.76 20.01
C GLY A 267 -3.05 2.15 20.00
N ALA A 268 -2.23 3.19 20.26
CA ALA A 268 -2.68 4.58 20.21
C ALA A 268 -3.11 4.98 18.77
N GLU A 269 -2.35 4.57 17.75
CA GLU A 269 -2.69 4.80 16.35
C GLU A 269 -4.03 4.13 15.98
N LEU A 270 -4.22 2.84 16.31
CA LEU A 270 -5.47 2.14 16.01
C LEU A 270 -6.65 2.68 16.82
N ALA A 271 -6.45 3.06 18.08
CA ALA A 271 -7.48 3.68 18.90
C ALA A 271 -7.94 5.03 18.32
N ALA A 272 -7.02 5.82 17.75
CA ALA A 272 -7.34 7.08 17.08
C ALA A 272 -8.07 6.85 15.75
N ALA A 273 -7.61 5.89 14.94
CA ALA A 273 -8.21 5.54 13.66
C ALA A 273 -9.59 4.89 13.80
N ARG A 274 -9.85 4.16 14.92
CA ARG A 274 -11.10 3.43 15.20
C ARG A 274 -11.58 2.62 13.99
N PRO A 275 -10.83 1.58 13.57
CA PRO A 275 -11.15 0.84 12.36
C PRO A 275 -12.41 -0.01 12.51
N ASP A 276 -13.30 0.05 11.53
CA ASP A 276 -14.39 -0.91 11.31
C ASP A 276 -13.90 -2.13 10.51
N LEU A 277 -12.75 -1.97 9.82
CA LEU A 277 -12.04 -3.04 9.12
C LEU A 277 -10.54 -2.76 9.15
N VAL A 278 -9.75 -3.77 9.49
CA VAL A 278 -8.30 -3.75 9.28
C VAL A 278 -7.94 -4.68 8.12
N ILE A 279 -7.20 -4.16 7.13
CA ILE A 279 -6.66 -4.93 6.02
C ILE A 279 -5.17 -5.15 6.29
N ILE A 280 -4.73 -6.42 6.27
CA ILE A 280 -3.32 -6.82 6.35
C ILE A 280 -2.90 -7.27 4.95
N ALA A 281 -1.99 -6.51 4.30
CA ALA A 281 -1.63 -6.61 2.89
C ALA A 281 -0.12 -6.84 2.72
N PHE A 282 0.29 -8.09 2.86
CA PHE A 282 1.67 -8.55 2.69
C PHE A 282 1.73 -9.75 1.74
N GLY A 283 2.88 -10.41 1.64
CA GLY A 283 3.06 -11.63 0.85
C GLY A 283 3.89 -11.45 -0.41
N THR A 284 3.95 -10.25 -0.99
CA THR A 284 4.75 -10.00 -2.21
C THR A 284 6.24 -10.15 -1.93
N ASN A 285 6.75 -9.46 -0.93
CA ASN A 285 8.19 -9.52 -0.59
C ASN A 285 8.60 -10.89 -0.03
N GLU A 286 7.71 -11.58 0.64
CA GLU A 286 7.86 -12.98 1.05
C GLU A 286 7.97 -13.88 -0.18
N GLY A 287 7.10 -13.70 -1.16
CA GLY A 287 7.07 -14.49 -2.40
C GLY A 287 8.33 -14.36 -3.25
N PHE A 288 9.05 -13.25 -3.12
CA PHE A 288 10.34 -13.01 -3.78
C PHE A 288 11.56 -13.36 -2.91
N ASP A 289 11.36 -13.78 -1.66
CA ASP A 289 12.45 -14.16 -0.75
C ASP A 289 12.88 -15.62 -1.00
N PRO A 290 14.13 -15.88 -1.46
CA PRO A 290 14.63 -17.23 -1.63
C PRO A 290 14.74 -18.02 -0.32
N ALA A 291 14.80 -17.33 0.81
CA ALA A 291 14.91 -17.93 2.14
C ALA A 291 13.56 -17.99 2.89
N LEU A 292 12.43 -17.91 2.17
CA LEU A 292 11.10 -17.97 2.78
C LEU A 292 10.92 -19.20 3.67
N ARG A 293 10.49 -18.97 4.91
CA ARG A 293 10.09 -19.99 5.86
C ARG A 293 8.58 -19.84 6.12
N LEU A 294 7.81 -20.76 5.57
CA LEU A 294 6.33 -20.72 5.67
C LEU A 294 5.85 -20.90 7.10
N ASP A 295 6.54 -21.71 7.92
CA ASP A 295 6.25 -21.91 9.33
C ASP A 295 6.44 -20.62 10.15
N GLU A 296 7.53 -19.89 9.90
CA GLU A 296 7.79 -18.60 10.55
C GLU A 296 6.78 -17.53 10.09
N THR A 297 6.42 -17.54 8.80
CA THR A 297 5.43 -16.62 8.24
C THR A 297 4.03 -16.90 8.80
N GLU A 298 3.66 -18.17 8.95
CA GLU A 298 2.40 -18.56 9.62
C GLU A 298 2.37 -18.06 11.08
N ALA A 299 3.46 -18.24 11.82
CA ALA A 299 3.58 -17.75 13.19
C ALA A 299 3.46 -16.21 13.24
N ALA A 300 4.14 -15.50 12.34
CA ALA A 300 4.07 -14.04 12.25
C ALA A 300 2.63 -13.56 11.93
N LEU A 301 1.90 -14.26 11.05
CA LEU A 301 0.51 -13.93 10.73
C LEU A 301 -0.43 -14.11 11.92
N ARG A 302 -0.27 -15.22 12.68
CA ARG A 302 -1.02 -15.45 13.93
C ARG A 302 -0.79 -14.31 14.93
N VAL A 303 0.47 -13.92 15.11
CA VAL A 303 0.85 -12.82 16.01
C VAL A 303 0.26 -11.49 15.52
N ALA A 304 0.35 -11.18 14.23
CA ALA A 304 -0.16 -9.93 13.68
C ALA A 304 -1.68 -9.81 13.88
N VAL A 305 -2.45 -10.85 13.55
CA VAL A 305 -3.91 -10.87 13.77
C VAL A 305 -4.26 -10.73 15.25
N ALA A 306 -3.57 -11.47 16.14
CA ALA A 306 -3.80 -11.37 17.58
C ALA A 306 -3.49 -9.97 18.13
N ARG A 307 -2.39 -9.33 17.67
CA ARG A 307 -2.02 -7.97 18.05
C ARG A 307 -3.06 -6.95 17.58
N VAL A 308 -3.50 -7.01 16.34
CA VAL A 308 -4.54 -6.12 15.81
C VAL A 308 -5.82 -6.24 16.64
N ARG A 309 -6.28 -7.46 16.95
CA ARG A 309 -7.46 -7.69 17.78
C ARG A 309 -7.30 -7.14 19.21
N ARG A 310 -6.11 -7.28 19.80
CA ARG A 310 -5.84 -6.73 21.14
C ARG A 310 -5.90 -5.20 21.16
N MET A 311 -5.42 -4.54 20.12
CA MET A 311 -5.30 -3.07 20.04
C MET A 311 -6.56 -2.38 19.50
N ALA A 312 -7.20 -2.96 18.48
CA ALA A 312 -8.37 -2.36 17.84
C ALA A 312 -9.71 -2.91 18.37
N GLY A 313 -9.66 -3.95 19.22
CA GLY A 313 -10.83 -4.63 19.77
C GLY A 313 -10.92 -6.10 19.32
N ALA A 314 -11.30 -6.99 20.23
CA ALA A 314 -11.32 -8.42 20.00
C ALA A 314 -12.19 -8.87 18.81
N GLN A 315 -13.19 -8.09 18.47
CA GLN A 315 -14.16 -8.37 17.40
C GLN A 315 -13.92 -7.54 16.12
N VAL A 316 -12.81 -6.79 16.04
CA VAL A 316 -12.54 -6.01 14.84
C VAL A 316 -12.46 -6.92 13.62
N PRO A 317 -13.23 -6.64 12.55
CA PRO A 317 -13.12 -7.34 11.30
C PRO A 317 -11.72 -7.21 10.69
N ILE A 318 -11.14 -8.34 10.23
CA ILE A 318 -9.82 -8.36 9.58
C ILE A 318 -9.96 -9.04 8.22
N LEU A 319 -9.33 -8.43 7.20
CA LEU A 319 -9.19 -8.96 5.85
C LEU A 319 -7.71 -9.15 5.54
N LEU A 320 -7.32 -10.35 5.12
CA LEU A 320 -6.03 -10.59 4.49
C LEU A 320 -6.15 -10.25 3.00
N LEU A 321 -5.33 -9.35 2.52
CA LEU A 321 -5.22 -9.03 1.10
C LEU A 321 -4.04 -9.83 0.55
N GLY A 322 -4.32 -10.93 -0.15
CA GLY A 322 -3.30 -11.83 -0.70
C GLY A 322 -2.40 -11.12 -1.71
N PRO A 323 -1.19 -11.63 -1.97
CA PRO A 323 -0.26 -10.99 -2.90
C PRO A 323 -0.83 -10.96 -4.33
N PRO A 324 -0.53 -9.90 -5.13
CA PRO A 324 -0.88 -9.84 -6.53
C PRO A 324 -0.14 -10.89 -7.37
N ASP A 325 -0.54 -11.04 -8.62
CA ASP A 325 0.34 -11.66 -9.60
C ASP A 325 1.52 -10.74 -9.88
N ALA A 326 2.72 -11.30 -9.79
CA ALA A 326 3.97 -10.59 -10.03
C ALA A 326 5.01 -11.55 -10.61
N ALA A 327 5.93 -11.04 -11.43
CA ALA A 327 6.93 -11.86 -12.09
C ALA A 327 8.34 -11.27 -12.02
N SER A 328 9.33 -12.12 -12.23
CA SER A 328 10.74 -11.76 -12.34
C SER A 328 11.34 -12.37 -13.60
N ASN A 329 12.26 -11.65 -14.23
CA ASN A 329 13.10 -12.14 -15.33
C ASN A 329 14.52 -12.50 -14.87
N ARG A 330 14.77 -12.57 -13.55
CA ARG A 330 16.06 -13.01 -13.01
C ARG A 330 16.27 -14.48 -13.36
N PRO A 331 17.53 -14.90 -13.62
CA PRO A 331 17.83 -16.30 -13.85
C PRO A 331 17.26 -17.21 -12.77
N ALA A 332 16.78 -18.37 -13.14
CA ALA A 332 16.14 -19.33 -12.23
C ALA A 332 16.98 -19.71 -11.01
N VAL A 333 18.32 -19.60 -11.10
CA VAL A 333 19.25 -19.80 -9.98
C VAL A 333 19.10 -18.73 -8.89
N ALA A 334 18.57 -17.55 -9.23
CA ALA A 334 18.38 -16.43 -8.28
C ALA A 334 16.93 -16.33 -7.76
N LEU A 335 16.02 -17.16 -8.28
CA LEU A 335 14.64 -17.25 -7.80
C LEU A 335 14.48 -18.48 -6.90
N PRO A 336 13.58 -18.40 -5.90
CA PRO A 336 13.22 -19.58 -5.15
C PRO A 336 12.72 -20.67 -6.11
N GLN A 337 13.50 -21.73 -6.29
CA GLN A 337 13.08 -22.88 -7.06
C GLN A 337 12.10 -23.71 -6.22
N SER A 338 10.82 -23.48 -6.40
CA SER A 338 9.79 -24.42 -5.94
C SER A 338 9.09 -25.02 -7.13
N ALA A 339 8.47 -26.16 -6.92
CA ALA A 339 7.65 -26.85 -7.95
C ALA A 339 6.49 -25.96 -8.46
N ASP A 340 6.17 -24.87 -7.75
CA ASP A 340 5.07 -23.96 -8.05
C ASP A 340 5.49 -22.76 -8.92
N THR A 341 6.75 -22.68 -9.37
CA THR A 341 7.22 -21.61 -10.26
C THR A 341 6.53 -21.73 -11.62
N VAL A 342 5.89 -20.64 -12.07
CA VAL A 342 5.15 -20.62 -13.34
C VAL A 342 5.91 -19.77 -14.36
N ALA A 343 6.31 -20.39 -15.48
CA ALA A 343 6.93 -19.68 -16.60
C ALA A 343 5.88 -18.84 -17.34
N CYS A 344 6.23 -17.60 -17.67
CA CYS A 344 5.42 -16.65 -18.42
C CYS A 344 6.11 -16.27 -19.75
N ALA A 345 5.45 -15.46 -20.56
CA ALA A 345 6.01 -14.97 -21.81
C ALA A 345 7.27 -14.10 -21.60
N GLY A 346 8.15 -14.05 -22.60
CA GLY A 346 9.30 -13.15 -22.62
C GLY A 346 10.40 -13.46 -21.59
N GLY A 347 10.49 -14.70 -21.10
CA GLY A 347 11.50 -15.11 -20.14
C GLY A 347 11.18 -14.69 -18.69
N TRP A 348 9.98 -14.23 -18.42
CA TRP A 348 9.49 -13.93 -17.07
C TRP A 348 8.96 -15.19 -16.39
N SER A 349 8.95 -15.20 -15.07
CA SER A 349 8.33 -16.25 -14.26
C SER A 349 7.74 -15.71 -12.97
N VAL A 350 6.61 -16.28 -12.57
CA VAL A 350 6.01 -16.05 -11.24
C VAL A 350 6.76 -16.92 -10.25
N PRO A 351 7.35 -16.35 -9.17
CA PRO A 351 8.04 -17.15 -8.16
C PRO A 351 7.10 -18.11 -7.45
N GLY A 352 7.53 -19.36 -7.26
CA GLY A 352 6.70 -20.37 -6.59
C GLY A 352 6.35 -20.03 -5.15
N HIS A 353 7.22 -19.34 -4.42
CA HIS A 353 6.92 -18.86 -3.08
C HIS A 353 5.74 -17.86 -3.05
N LEU A 354 5.47 -17.15 -4.13
CA LEU A 354 4.30 -16.25 -4.23
C LEU A 354 2.99 -17.06 -4.19
N ALA A 355 2.93 -18.19 -4.91
CA ALA A 355 1.81 -19.12 -4.87
C ALA A 355 1.65 -19.76 -3.48
N GLN A 356 2.77 -20.10 -2.83
CA GLN A 356 2.78 -20.68 -1.49
C GLN A 356 2.28 -19.66 -0.44
N MET A 357 2.69 -18.39 -0.53
CA MET A 357 2.19 -17.32 0.34
C MET A 357 0.67 -17.15 0.20
N ARG A 358 0.17 -17.06 -1.04
CA ARG A 358 -1.26 -16.95 -1.30
C ARG A 358 -2.05 -18.13 -0.72
N THR A 359 -1.52 -19.34 -0.87
CA THR A 359 -2.13 -20.57 -0.33
C THR A 359 -2.12 -20.55 1.20
N LEU A 360 -1.01 -20.15 1.81
CA LEU A 360 -0.87 -19.99 3.25
C LEU A 360 -1.90 -19.00 3.80
N GLU A 361 -1.96 -17.79 3.26
CA GLU A 361 -2.87 -16.74 3.73
C GLU A 361 -4.33 -17.13 3.58
N LYS A 362 -4.71 -17.76 2.47
CA LYS A 362 -6.08 -18.27 2.26
C LYS A 362 -6.46 -19.33 3.29
N ARG A 363 -5.57 -20.29 3.58
CA ARG A 363 -5.77 -21.30 4.63
C ARG A 363 -5.86 -20.65 6.00
N MET A 364 -4.95 -19.73 6.30
CA MET A 364 -4.89 -19.05 7.59
C MET A 364 -6.09 -18.14 7.83
N ALA A 365 -6.66 -17.56 6.80
CA ALA A 365 -7.89 -16.77 6.91
C ALA A 365 -9.02 -17.60 7.54
N THR A 366 -9.20 -18.83 7.08
CA THR A 366 -10.19 -19.74 7.66
C THR A 366 -9.83 -20.11 9.11
N THR A 367 -8.57 -20.46 9.36
CA THR A 367 -8.09 -20.88 10.69
C THR A 367 -8.22 -19.76 11.75
N LEU A 368 -7.96 -18.51 11.36
CA LEU A 368 -7.97 -17.35 12.25
C LEU A 368 -9.33 -16.65 12.31
N GLY A 369 -10.33 -17.11 11.55
CA GLY A 369 -11.63 -16.46 11.47
C GLY A 369 -11.51 -15.02 10.95
N VAL A 370 -10.77 -14.82 9.86
CA VAL A 370 -10.64 -13.56 9.13
C VAL A 370 -11.02 -13.76 7.67
N ALA A 371 -11.30 -12.70 6.91
CA ALA A 371 -11.57 -12.81 5.48
C ALA A 371 -10.27 -12.83 4.66
N PHE A 372 -10.37 -13.29 3.42
CA PHE A 372 -9.27 -13.27 2.45
C PHE A 372 -9.77 -12.74 1.11
N TRP A 373 -9.03 -11.82 0.49
CA TRP A 373 -9.28 -11.40 -0.87
C TRP A 373 -8.15 -11.85 -1.79
N ASP A 374 -8.53 -12.61 -2.82
CA ASP A 374 -7.60 -13.19 -3.78
C ASP A 374 -7.20 -12.18 -4.86
N TRP A 375 -6.16 -11.39 -4.58
CA TRP A 375 -5.70 -10.38 -5.51
C TRP A 375 -5.19 -10.98 -6.83
N GLN A 376 -4.39 -12.04 -6.79
CA GLN A 376 -3.94 -12.73 -8.01
C GLN A 376 -5.14 -13.22 -8.84
N GLY A 377 -6.14 -13.79 -8.19
CA GLY A 377 -7.40 -14.19 -8.83
C GLY A 377 -8.11 -13.00 -9.49
N ALA A 378 -8.18 -11.85 -8.81
CA ALA A 378 -8.78 -10.63 -9.35
C ALA A 378 -8.05 -10.09 -10.59
N MET A 379 -6.76 -10.34 -10.72
CA MET A 379 -5.97 -9.99 -11.91
C MET A 379 -6.16 -10.95 -13.09
N GLY A 380 -6.72 -12.12 -12.88
CA GLY A 380 -6.90 -13.17 -13.90
C GLY A 380 -5.97 -14.38 -13.72
N GLY A 381 -5.30 -14.52 -12.57
CA GLY A 381 -4.44 -15.67 -12.25
C GLY A 381 -2.97 -15.48 -12.61
N SER A 382 -2.23 -16.59 -12.61
CA SER A 382 -0.78 -16.59 -12.89
C SER A 382 -0.46 -16.08 -14.29
N CYS A 383 0.63 -15.32 -14.41
CA CYS A 383 1.09 -14.61 -15.61
C CYS A 383 0.17 -13.47 -16.10
N SER A 384 -0.90 -13.13 -15.36
CA SER A 384 -1.74 -11.99 -15.71
C SER A 384 -0.94 -10.67 -15.69
N THR A 385 0.11 -10.58 -14.87
CA THR A 385 1.05 -9.44 -14.81
C THR A 385 1.58 -9.06 -16.21
N MET A 386 1.74 -10.01 -17.13
CA MET A 386 2.17 -9.73 -18.51
C MET A 386 1.18 -8.82 -19.23
N ALA A 387 -0.11 -9.15 -19.19
CA ALA A 387 -1.17 -8.35 -19.81
C ALA A 387 -1.37 -7.01 -19.08
N TRP A 388 -1.27 -7.01 -17.75
CA TRP A 388 -1.41 -5.79 -16.94
C TRP A 388 -0.27 -4.80 -17.22
N THR A 389 0.97 -5.28 -17.38
CA THR A 389 2.12 -4.44 -17.75
C THR A 389 2.01 -3.92 -19.18
N ALA A 390 1.62 -4.79 -20.12
CA ALA A 390 1.42 -4.39 -21.52
C ALA A 390 0.33 -3.32 -21.67
N ALA A 391 -0.69 -3.33 -20.81
CA ALA A 391 -1.75 -2.31 -20.76
C ALA A 391 -1.36 -1.05 -19.96
N GLY A 392 -0.15 -0.94 -19.42
CA GLY A 392 0.30 0.18 -18.58
C GLY A 392 -0.36 0.23 -17.20
N LEU A 393 -1.00 -0.86 -16.74
CA LEU A 393 -1.64 -0.97 -15.43
C LEU A 393 -0.66 -1.46 -14.35
N GLN A 394 0.41 -2.15 -14.74
CA GLN A 394 1.59 -2.39 -13.91
C GLN A 394 2.82 -1.73 -14.54
N ARG A 395 3.85 -1.49 -13.72
CA ARG A 395 5.14 -0.95 -14.16
C ARG A 395 5.94 -2.03 -14.89
N GLY A 396 6.97 -1.64 -15.62
CA GLY A 396 7.87 -2.56 -16.33
C GLY A 396 8.66 -3.53 -15.44
N ASP A 397 8.60 -3.38 -14.11
CA ASP A 397 9.15 -4.34 -13.16
C ASP A 397 8.25 -5.57 -12.93
N HIS A 398 7.05 -5.58 -13.49
CA HIS A 398 6.04 -6.64 -13.37
C HIS A 398 5.65 -6.98 -11.91
N VAL A 399 5.80 -6.02 -11.01
CA VAL A 399 5.46 -6.12 -9.58
C VAL A 399 4.55 -4.98 -9.16
N HIS A 400 5.00 -3.73 -9.39
CA HIS A 400 4.30 -2.56 -8.89
C HIS A 400 3.26 -2.02 -9.86
N PHE A 401 2.16 -1.53 -9.33
CA PHE A 401 1.07 -0.98 -10.12
C PHE A 401 1.33 0.47 -10.54
N SER A 402 0.81 0.82 -11.72
CA SER A 402 0.58 2.23 -12.06
C SER A 402 -0.57 2.80 -11.23
N ARG A 403 -0.79 4.10 -11.32
CA ARG A 403 -1.92 4.75 -10.64
C ARG A 403 -3.26 4.14 -11.07
N ASP A 404 -3.45 3.94 -12.37
CA ASP A 404 -4.71 3.44 -12.92
C ASP A 404 -4.91 1.96 -12.59
N GLY A 405 -3.85 1.15 -12.64
CA GLY A 405 -3.91 -0.25 -12.21
C GLY A 405 -4.26 -0.40 -10.74
N GLY A 406 -3.59 0.37 -9.88
CA GLY A 406 -3.90 0.34 -8.44
C GLY A 406 -5.33 0.82 -8.13
N ARG A 407 -5.83 1.86 -8.83
CA ARG A 407 -7.22 2.30 -8.71
C ARG A 407 -8.20 1.22 -9.14
N MET A 408 -7.90 0.52 -10.21
CA MET A 408 -8.72 -0.56 -10.75
C MET A 408 -8.81 -1.74 -9.75
N ILE A 409 -7.71 -2.12 -9.13
CA ILE A 409 -7.68 -3.15 -8.07
C ILE A 409 -8.45 -2.70 -6.82
N GLY A 410 -8.22 -1.48 -6.34
CA GLY A 410 -8.96 -0.95 -5.19
C GLY A 410 -10.47 -0.88 -5.43
N ALA A 411 -10.89 -0.55 -6.66
CA ALA A 411 -12.29 -0.57 -7.06
C ALA A 411 -12.86 -1.99 -7.13
N ALA A 412 -12.09 -2.97 -7.58
CA ALA A 412 -12.50 -4.37 -7.61
C ALA A 412 -12.70 -4.93 -6.20
N LEU A 413 -11.77 -4.63 -5.27
CA LEU A 413 -11.92 -4.99 -3.86
C LEU A 413 -13.20 -4.38 -3.26
N ALA A 414 -13.46 -3.09 -3.50
CA ALA A 414 -14.68 -2.45 -3.05
C ALA A 414 -15.95 -3.10 -3.66
N ALA A 415 -15.92 -3.44 -4.95
CA ALA A 415 -17.04 -4.09 -5.63
C ALA A 415 -17.36 -5.45 -5.01
N ASP A 416 -16.38 -6.28 -4.71
CA ASP A 416 -16.56 -7.56 -4.05
C ASP A 416 -17.09 -7.39 -2.61
N MET A 417 -16.64 -6.38 -1.88
CA MET A 417 -17.19 -6.04 -0.55
C MET A 417 -18.66 -5.62 -0.64
N PHE A 418 -19.03 -4.78 -1.61
CA PHE A 418 -20.44 -4.39 -1.80
C PHE A 418 -21.31 -5.56 -2.26
N ALA A 419 -20.80 -6.44 -3.12
CA ALA A 419 -21.50 -7.65 -3.54
C ALA A 419 -21.75 -8.59 -2.35
N ALA A 420 -20.73 -8.79 -1.51
CA ALA A 420 -20.88 -9.58 -0.29
C ALA A 420 -21.84 -8.95 0.73
N ALA A 421 -21.83 -7.61 0.86
CA ALA A 421 -22.75 -6.89 1.72
C ALA A 421 -24.21 -7.06 1.26
N ALA A 422 -24.44 -6.99 -0.07
CA ALA A 422 -25.79 -7.20 -0.65
C ALA A 422 -26.28 -8.65 -0.51
N ALA A 423 -25.37 -9.62 -0.38
CA ALA A 423 -25.70 -11.04 -0.17
C ALA A 423 -25.95 -11.42 1.31
N LEU A 424 -25.74 -10.49 2.25
CA LEU A 424 -26.07 -10.75 3.66
C LEU A 424 -27.59 -10.93 3.82
N PRO A 425 -28.04 -11.90 4.61
CA PRO A 425 -29.46 -12.03 4.94
C PRO A 425 -29.95 -10.74 5.62
N ALA A 426 -31.13 -10.26 5.20
CA ALA A 426 -31.76 -9.14 5.88
C ALA A 426 -31.89 -9.47 7.38
N ARG A 427 -31.45 -8.55 8.24
CA ARG A 427 -31.73 -8.72 9.68
C ARG A 427 -33.25 -8.79 9.83
N GLN A 428 -33.72 -9.90 10.37
CA GLN A 428 -35.09 -9.95 10.87
C GLN A 428 -35.21 -8.89 11.99
N PRO A 429 -36.25 -8.08 11.99
CA PRO A 429 -36.48 -7.03 12.97
C PRO A 429 -36.59 -7.57 14.39
#